data_37b06c28086e2c920393f6facdac8216
#
_entry.id   37b06c28086e2c920393f6facdac8216
#
_cell.length_a   1.000
_cell.length_b   1.000
_cell.length_c   1.000
_cell.angle_alpha   90.00
_cell.angle_beta   90.00
_cell.angle_gamma   90.00
#
_symmetry.space_group_name_H-M   'P 1'
#
loop_
_entity.id
_entity.type
_entity.pdbx_description
1 polymer ?
#
loop_
_entity_poly.entity_id
_entity_poly.type
_entity_poly.pdbx_seq_one_letter_code
_entity_poly.pdbx_strand_id
1 'polypeptide(L)'
;MRTLLLALLVLVTACKGMYSFTGGDVGSAKTISVIAFENRADLINPMLAQRFTTELQSVMVRQTPLSLVGRDGDLQFSGTITEYSVRSEAPAANDQVAQSRLSISVNVEFVNVLDDKKSFTQVFSAFRNFPASTDLRSVEDALVEEMVSELSDKIFNRALVQW
;
A
#
# COMPACT_ATOMS: atom_id res chain seq x y z
N MET A 1 48.72 -31.87 8.77
CA MET A 1 47.99 -31.39 7.58
C MET A 1 46.51 -31.86 7.54
N ARG A 2 46.18 -33.11 7.83
CA ARG A 2 44.75 -33.57 7.81
C ARG A 2 43.86 -32.96 8.86
N THR A 3 44.39 -32.62 10.03
CA THR A 3 43.64 -31.94 11.13
C THR A 3 43.36 -30.46 10.84
N LEU A 4 44.26 -29.79 10.12
CA LEU A 4 44.06 -28.39 9.70
C LEU A 4 42.99 -28.24 8.60
N LEU A 5 42.88 -29.24 7.73
CA LEU A 5 41.87 -29.29 6.66
C LEU A 5 40.46 -29.51 7.22
N LEU A 6 40.33 -30.33 8.30
CA LEU A 6 39.06 -30.54 9.00
C LEU A 6 38.58 -29.32 9.77
N ALA A 7 39.50 -28.55 10.37
CA ALA A 7 39.16 -27.29 11.04
C ALA A 7 38.66 -26.21 10.07
N LEU A 8 39.22 -26.17 8.86
CA LEU A 8 38.81 -25.22 7.82
C LEU A 8 37.40 -25.52 7.27
N LEU A 9 37.01 -26.81 7.23
CA LEU A 9 35.69 -27.24 6.72
C LEU A 9 34.55 -26.85 7.67
N VAL A 10 34.81 -26.72 8.99
CA VAL A 10 33.79 -26.39 9.99
C VAL A 10 33.50 -24.88 10.01
N LEU A 11 34.42 -24.01 9.53
CA LEU A 11 34.20 -22.57 9.48
C LEU A 11 33.25 -22.10 8.37
N VAL A 12 32.96 -22.93 7.39
CA VAL A 12 32.11 -22.53 6.23
C VAL A 12 30.62 -22.68 6.51
N THR A 13 30.23 -23.38 7.59
CA THR A 13 28.81 -23.63 7.91
C THR A 13 28.16 -22.56 8.81
N ALA A 14 28.88 -21.52 9.22
CA ALA A 14 28.39 -20.51 10.17
C ALA A 14 27.67 -19.30 9.55
N CYS A 15 27.57 -19.19 8.24
CA CYS A 15 26.81 -18.14 7.58
C CYS A 15 25.39 -18.58 7.21
N LYS A 16 24.55 -18.83 8.22
CA LYS A 16 23.10 -18.65 8.05
C LYS A 16 22.80 -17.16 8.18
N GLY A 17 23.21 -16.39 7.21
CA GLY A 17 22.71 -15.05 7.00
C GLY A 17 21.21 -15.16 6.69
N MET A 18 20.36 -14.81 7.65
CA MET A 18 18.98 -14.45 7.35
C MET A 18 19.03 -13.15 6.53
N TYR A 19 19.23 -13.28 5.25
CA TYR A 19 18.99 -12.20 4.29
C TYR A 19 17.48 -12.10 4.11
N SER A 20 16.83 -11.29 4.96
CA SER A 20 15.51 -10.78 4.68
C SER A 20 15.66 -9.69 3.62
N PHE A 21 15.65 -10.10 2.36
CA PHE A 21 15.59 -9.19 1.23
C PHE A 21 14.10 -8.86 1.01
N THR A 22 13.74 -7.58 1.14
CA THR A 22 12.40 -7.03 0.88
C THR A 22 11.26 -7.58 1.73
N GLY A 23 11.12 -7.08 2.92
CA GLY A 23 9.92 -7.27 3.72
C GLY A 23 9.81 -6.13 4.71
N GLY A 24 8.60 -5.60 4.89
CA GLY A 24 8.36 -4.63 5.95
C GLY A 24 8.76 -5.20 7.32
N ASP A 25 9.17 -4.34 8.24
CA ASP A 25 9.40 -4.72 9.64
C ASP A 25 8.07 -5.02 10.32
N VAL A 26 7.74 -6.29 10.41
CA VAL A 26 6.51 -6.78 11.06
C VAL A 26 6.72 -7.11 12.54
N GLY A 27 7.96 -6.99 13.05
CA GLY A 27 8.30 -7.33 14.44
C GLY A 27 7.92 -8.78 14.78
N SER A 28 7.12 -8.97 15.83
CA SER A 28 6.62 -10.28 16.27
C SER A 28 5.24 -10.64 15.70
N ALA A 29 4.63 -9.79 14.87
CA ALA A 29 3.33 -10.04 14.27
C ALA A 29 3.36 -11.26 13.34
N LYS A 30 2.29 -12.03 13.34
CA LYS A 30 2.11 -13.23 12.51
C LYS A 30 0.89 -13.12 11.62
N THR A 31 -0.07 -12.28 12.00
CA THR A 31 -1.35 -12.14 11.33
C THR A 31 -1.63 -10.68 10.98
N ILE A 32 -2.37 -10.50 9.88
CA ILE A 32 -2.84 -9.20 9.42
C ILE A 32 -4.30 -9.29 9.04
N SER A 33 -5.08 -8.28 9.40
CA SER A 33 -6.44 -8.12 8.93
C SER A 33 -6.61 -6.79 8.21
N VAL A 34 -7.32 -6.82 7.09
CA VAL A 34 -7.69 -5.63 6.31
C VAL A 34 -9.21 -5.66 6.16
N ILE A 35 -9.88 -4.82 6.93
CA ILE A 35 -11.34 -4.67 6.87
C ILE A 35 -11.70 -3.96 5.57
N ALA A 36 -12.81 -4.38 4.96
CA ALA A 36 -13.29 -3.75 3.73
C ALA A 36 -13.48 -2.24 3.92
N PHE A 37 -12.82 -1.47 3.06
CA PHE A 37 -12.94 -0.02 3.06
C PHE A 37 -14.32 0.42 2.57
N GLU A 38 -14.85 1.48 3.16
CA GLU A 38 -16.10 2.08 2.73
C GLU A 38 -15.81 3.26 1.76
N ASN A 39 -16.64 3.40 0.73
CA ASN A 39 -16.56 4.57 -0.13
C ASN A 39 -17.56 5.63 0.36
N ARG A 40 -17.06 6.77 0.86
CA ARG A 40 -17.83 7.93 1.30
C ARG A 40 -17.55 9.19 0.46
N ALA A 41 -16.92 9.01 -0.70
CA ALA A 41 -16.68 10.11 -1.63
C ALA A 41 -17.98 10.56 -2.31
N ASP A 42 -18.04 11.84 -2.69
CA ASP A 42 -19.20 12.43 -3.35
C ASP A 42 -19.49 11.80 -4.72
N LEU A 43 -18.44 11.53 -5.50
CA LEU A 43 -18.55 10.81 -6.75
C LEU A 43 -18.41 9.30 -6.47
N ILE A 44 -19.37 8.52 -6.96
CA ILE A 44 -19.44 7.10 -6.64
C ILE A 44 -18.84 6.27 -7.78
N ASN A 45 -17.73 5.59 -7.50
CA ASN A 45 -17.25 4.43 -8.27
C ASN A 45 -17.52 3.18 -7.42
N PRO A 46 -18.52 2.33 -7.81
CA PRO A 46 -18.94 1.20 -6.97
C PRO A 46 -17.85 0.16 -6.73
N MET A 47 -16.89 0.05 -7.65
CA MET A 47 -15.83 -0.94 -7.58
C MET A 47 -14.58 -0.45 -6.83
N LEU A 48 -14.46 0.86 -6.60
CA LEU A 48 -13.24 1.47 -6.05
C LEU A 48 -12.87 0.91 -4.67
N ALA A 49 -13.82 0.83 -3.77
CA ALA A 49 -13.59 0.34 -2.41
C ALA A 49 -13.15 -1.13 -2.39
N GLN A 50 -13.78 -1.96 -3.23
CA GLN A 50 -13.40 -3.36 -3.36
C GLN A 50 -12.00 -3.52 -3.98
N ARG A 51 -11.71 -2.81 -5.07
CA ARG A 51 -10.38 -2.82 -5.73
C ARG A 51 -9.28 -2.38 -4.77
N PHE A 52 -9.51 -1.28 -4.04
CA PHE A 52 -8.57 -0.78 -3.06
C PHE A 52 -8.31 -1.78 -1.93
N THR A 53 -9.36 -2.34 -1.35
CA THR A 53 -9.24 -3.34 -0.27
C THR A 53 -8.45 -4.57 -0.75
N THR A 54 -8.78 -5.08 -1.93
CA THR A 54 -8.11 -6.26 -2.51
C THR A 54 -6.64 -5.98 -2.82
N GLU A 55 -6.31 -4.81 -3.38
CA GLU A 55 -4.92 -4.47 -3.68
C GLU A 55 -4.10 -4.27 -2.39
N LEU A 56 -4.65 -3.59 -1.39
CA LEU A 56 -3.98 -3.44 -0.10
C LEU A 56 -3.71 -4.81 0.55
N GLN A 57 -4.68 -5.72 0.56
CA GLN A 57 -4.49 -7.11 1.03
C GLN A 57 -3.38 -7.81 0.25
N SER A 58 -3.39 -7.67 -1.08
CA SER A 58 -2.43 -8.28 -1.98
C SER A 58 -1.00 -7.77 -1.71
N VAL A 59 -0.81 -6.46 -1.56
CA VAL A 59 0.49 -5.85 -1.23
C VAL A 59 1.00 -6.38 0.11
N MET A 60 0.16 -6.41 1.13
CA MET A 60 0.54 -6.88 2.47
C MET A 60 0.99 -8.34 2.46
N VAL A 61 0.26 -9.21 1.78
CA VAL A 61 0.61 -10.65 1.70
C VAL A 61 1.84 -10.90 0.84
N ARG A 62 2.02 -10.15 -0.26
CA ARG A 62 3.19 -10.32 -1.14
C ARG A 62 4.49 -9.84 -0.50
N GLN A 63 4.42 -8.80 0.33
CA GLN A 63 5.62 -8.12 0.85
C GLN A 63 5.93 -8.46 2.31
N THR A 64 5.14 -9.33 2.94
CA THR A 64 5.37 -9.76 4.33
C THR A 64 5.13 -11.26 4.50
N PRO A 65 5.70 -11.90 5.52
CA PRO A 65 5.42 -13.29 5.87
C PRO A 65 4.12 -13.46 6.66
N LEU A 66 3.26 -12.41 6.73
CA LEU A 66 2.04 -12.42 7.54
C LEU A 66 0.94 -13.27 6.91
N SER A 67 0.16 -13.93 7.74
CA SER A 67 -1.05 -14.63 7.31
C SER A 67 -2.25 -13.67 7.36
N LEU A 68 -2.97 -13.54 6.22
CA LEU A 68 -4.18 -12.74 6.16
C LEU A 68 -5.31 -13.46 6.89
N VAL A 69 -5.95 -12.75 7.84
CA VAL A 69 -7.12 -13.21 8.59
C VAL A 69 -8.29 -12.24 8.39
N GLY A 70 -9.52 -12.73 8.56
CA GLY A 70 -10.70 -11.92 8.30
C GLY A 70 -10.90 -10.76 9.28
N ARG A 71 -10.49 -10.92 10.54
CA ARG A 71 -10.60 -9.92 11.62
C ARG A 71 -9.56 -10.21 12.70
N ASP A 72 -9.34 -9.23 13.56
CA ASP A 72 -8.53 -9.37 14.79
C ASP A 72 -7.11 -9.89 14.55
N GLY A 73 -6.48 -9.47 13.44
CA GLY A 73 -5.06 -9.71 13.20
C GLY A 73 -4.18 -8.94 14.18
N ASP A 74 -2.91 -9.36 14.32
CA ASP A 74 -1.90 -8.62 15.11
C ASP A 74 -1.69 -7.21 14.53
N LEU A 75 -1.78 -7.09 13.21
CA LEU A 75 -1.81 -5.82 12.49
C LEU A 75 -3.19 -5.67 11.83
N GLN A 76 -3.82 -4.52 12.04
CA GLN A 76 -5.17 -4.29 11.57
C GLN A 76 -5.25 -3.01 10.74
N PHE A 77 -5.85 -3.10 9.57
CA PHE A 77 -6.13 -1.96 8.70
C PHE A 77 -7.63 -1.81 8.51
N SER A 78 -8.10 -0.58 8.65
CA SER A 78 -9.46 -0.16 8.35
C SER A 78 -9.46 1.26 7.82
N GLY A 79 -10.59 1.71 7.26
CA GLY A 79 -10.69 3.09 6.82
C GLY A 79 -11.78 3.35 5.81
N THR A 80 -11.73 4.57 5.25
CA THR A 80 -12.73 5.06 4.32
C THR A 80 -12.07 5.83 3.17
N ILE A 81 -12.61 5.66 1.96
CA ILE A 81 -12.30 6.53 0.83
C ILE A 81 -13.09 7.82 1.03
N THR A 82 -12.38 8.92 1.22
CA THR A 82 -12.96 10.22 1.57
C THR A 82 -13.09 11.15 0.37
N GLU A 83 -12.32 10.90 -0.70
CA GLU A 83 -12.38 11.66 -1.93
C GLU A 83 -12.23 10.74 -3.14
N TYR A 84 -13.10 10.94 -4.09
CA TYR A 84 -12.98 10.51 -5.48
C TYR A 84 -13.57 11.65 -6.31
N SER A 85 -12.71 12.42 -6.95
CA SER A 85 -13.14 13.66 -7.61
C SER A 85 -12.38 13.90 -8.90
N VAL A 86 -13.06 14.59 -9.84
CA VAL A 86 -12.45 15.08 -11.07
C VAL A 86 -12.56 16.59 -11.09
N ARG A 87 -11.42 17.26 -11.29
CA ARG A 87 -11.35 18.73 -11.38
C ARG A 87 -10.62 19.15 -12.64
N SER A 88 -11.08 20.24 -13.26
CA SER A 88 -10.33 20.88 -14.33
C SER A 88 -9.15 21.63 -13.74
N GLU A 89 -7.95 21.38 -14.31
CA GLU A 89 -6.73 22.10 -13.93
C GLU A 89 -6.51 23.27 -14.89
N ALA A 90 -6.15 24.42 -14.35
CA ALA A 90 -5.74 25.56 -15.16
C ALA A 90 -4.45 25.20 -15.93
N PRO A 91 -4.34 25.56 -17.22
CA PRO A 91 -3.12 25.32 -17.98
C PRO A 91 -1.93 25.99 -17.28
N ALA A 92 -0.83 25.25 -17.07
CA ALA A 92 0.42 25.87 -16.67
C ALA A 92 0.92 26.78 -17.81
N ALA A 93 1.71 27.80 -17.48
CA ALA A 93 2.11 28.87 -18.41
C ALA A 93 2.75 28.42 -19.74
N ASN A 94 3.18 27.14 -19.82
CA ASN A 94 3.76 26.52 -21.01
C ASN A 94 2.93 25.32 -21.53
N ASP A 95 1.80 25.00 -20.92
CA ASP A 95 0.97 23.84 -21.30
C ASP A 95 -0.20 24.35 -22.18
N GLN A 96 -0.21 23.93 -23.43
CA GLN A 96 -1.24 24.35 -24.41
C GLN A 96 -2.49 23.48 -24.33
N VAL A 97 -2.48 22.40 -23.54
CA VAL A 97 -3.58 21.44 -23.46
C VAL A 97 -4.24 21.54 -22.08
N ALA A 98 -5.54 21.85 -22.06
CA ALA A 98 -6.33 21.81 -20.83
C ALA A 98 -6.30 20.39 -20.24
N GLN A 99 -6.07 20.31 -18.93
CA GLN A 99 -5.98 19.03 -18.22
C GLN A 99 -7.14 18.88 -17.25
N SER A 100 -7.52 17.64 -16.99
CA SER A 100 -8.37 17.24 -15.88
C SER A 100 -7.55 16.41 -14.90
N ARG A 101 -7.86 16.54 -13.61
CA ARG A 101 -7.23 15.77 -12.54
C ARG A 101 -8.25 14.87 -11.87
N LEU A 102 -7.97 13.57 -11.88
CA LEU A 102 -8.63 12.59 -11.02
C LEU A 102 -7.87 12.51 -9.70
N SER A 103 -8.57 12.61 -8.57
CA SER A 103 -8.00 12.51 -7.22
C SER A 103 -8.70 11.43 -6.41
N ILE A 104 -7.92 10.65 -5.65
CA ILE A 104 -8.39 9.69 -4.65
C ILE A 104 -7.71 10.00 -3.33
N SER A 105 -8.50 10.10 -2.25
CA SER A 105 -7.99 10.21 -0.88
C SER A 105 -8.64 9.14 0.00
N VAL A 106 -7.81 8.52 0.83
CA VAL A 106 -8.22 7.43 1.74
C VAL A 106 -7.77 7.77 3.14
N ASN A 107 -8.68 7.81 4.09
CA ASN A 107 -8.35 7.86 5.51
C ASN A 107 -8.14 6.44 6.02
N VAL A 108 -6.93 6.15 6.48
CA VAL A 108 -6.51 4.82 6.94
C VAL A 108 -6.27 4.86 8.43
N GLU A 109 -6.87 3.93 9.13
CA GLU A 109 -6.58 3.60 10.52
C GLU A 109 -5.76 2.30 10.54
N PHE A 110 -4.57 2.38 11.09
CA PHE A 110 -3.67 1.26 11.32
C PHE A 110 -3.52 1.03 12.81
N VAL A 111 -3.80 -0.18 13.27
CA VAL A 111 -3.64 -0.60 14.66
C VAL A 111 -2.63 -1.75 14.72
N ASN A 112 -1.56 -1.54 15.46
CA ASN A 112 -0.63 -2.58 15.83
C ASN A 112 -0.94 -3.03 17.26
N VAL A 113 -1.57 -4.20 17.41
CA VAL A 113 -2.00 -4.73 18.72
C VAL A 113 -0.82 -5.05 19.63
N LEU A 114 0.36 -5.33 19.03
CA LEU A 114 1.56 -5.71 19.78
C LEU A 114 2.41 -4.49 20.20
N ASP A 115 2.26 -3.36 19.50
CA ASP A 115 2.96 -2.10 19.80
C ASP A 115 2.08 -0.91 19.40
N ASP A 116 1.28 -0.44 20.33
CA ASP A 116 0.33 0.67 20.13
C ASP A 116 1.00 1.98 19.65
N LYS A 117 2.29 2.19 19.98
CA LYS A 117 3.03 3.38 19.53
C LYS A 117 3.24 3.43 18.02
N LYS A 118 3.13 2.30 17.34
CA LYS A 118 3.20 2.20 15.89
C LYS A 118 1.85 2.45 15.20
N SER A 119 0.76 2.47 15.96
CA SER A 119 -0.58 2.73 15.45
C SER A 119 -0.73 4.17 14.97
N PHE A 120 -1.51 4.40 13.94
CA PHE A 120 -1.79 5.74 13.41
C PHE A 120 -3.13 5.81 12.68
N THR A 121 -3.64 7.05 12.55
CA THR A 121 -4.69 7.39 11.59
C THR A 121 -4.17 8.48 10.68
N GLN A 122 -4.21 8.25 9.35
CA GLN A 122 -3.63 9.17 8.38
C GLN A 122 -4.40 9.14 7.06
N VAL A 123 -4.47 10.31 6.41
CA VAL A 123 -5.00 10.43 5.04
C VAL A 123 -3.86 10.24 4.04
N PHE A 124 -4.10 9.36 3.06
CA PHE A 124 -3.22 9.14 1.91
C PHE A 124 -3.95 9.59 0.66
N SER A 125 -3.24 10.29 -0.23
CA SER A 125 -3.81 10.80 -1.47
C SER A 125 -2.93 10.45 -2.66
N ALA A 126 -3.59 10.23 -3.80
CA ALA A 126 -2.97 10.08 -5.11
C ALA A 126 -3.80 10.86 -6.14
N PHE A 127 -3.16 11.29 -7.21
CA PHE A 127 -3.84 11.92 -8.34
C PHE A 127 -3.19 11.54 -9.66
N ARG A 128 -3.99 11.65 -10.74
CA ARG A 128 -3.52 11.52 -12.12
C ARG A 128 -4.14 12.61 -12.97
N ASN A 129 -3.33 13.21 -13.81
CA ASN A 129 -3.79 14.16 -14.82
C ASN A 129 -4.06 13.43 -16.13
N PHE A 130 -5.08 13.85 -16.84
CA PHE A 130 -5.41 13.35 -18.18
C PHE A 130 -5.93 14.52 -19.04
N PRO A 131 -5.84 14.45 -20.39
CA PRO A 131 -6.31 15.51 -21.26
C PRO A 131 -7.80 15.79 -21.04
N ALA A 132 -8.19 17.06 -20.89
CA ALA A 132 -9.59 17.44 -20.67
C ALA A 132 -10.52 17.08 -21.84
N SER A 133 -9.95 16.82 -23.03
CA SER A 133 -10.67 16.33 -24.21
C SER A 133 -10.97 14.83 -24.17
N THR A 134 -10.40 14.10 -23.20
CA THR A 134 -10.57 12.64 -23.06
C THR A 134 -11.78 12.36 -22.17
N ASP A 135 -12.66 11.46 -22.60
CA ASP A 135 -13.74 10.97 -21.71
C ASP A 135 -13.12 10.15 -20.58
N LEU A 136 -13.42 10.54 -19.34
CA LEU A 136 -12.94 9.85 -18.13
C LEU A 136 -13.20 8.33 -18.21
N ARG A 137 -14.38 7.92 -18.67
CA ARG A 137 -14.76 6.50 -18.76
C ARG A 137 -13.80 5.65 -19.57
N SER A 138 -13.13 6.25 -20.55
CA SER A 138 -12.18 5.54 -21.41
C SER A 138 -10.82 5.28 -20.75
N VAL A 139 -10.46 6.04 -19.71
CA VAL A 139 -9.17 5.99 -19.02
C VAL A 139 -9.30 5.68 -17.52
N GLU A 140 -10.50 5.72 -16.98
CA GLU A 140 -10.80 5.61 -15.54
C GLU A 140 -10.21 4.34 -14.93
N ASP A 141 -10.43 3.18 -15.56
CA ASP A 141 -9.97 1.90 -15.03
C ASP A 141 -8.45 1.86 -14.89
N ALA A 142 -7.72 2.32 -15.89
CA ALA A 142 -6.25 2.36 -15.87
C ALA A 142 -5.73 3.35 -14.80
N LEU A 143 -6.33 4.57 -14.76
CA LEU A 143 -5.93 5.57 -13.77
C LEU A 143 -6.20 5.11 -12.34
N VAL A 144 -7.36 4.50 -12.10
CA VAL A 144 -7.73 3.97 -10.79
C VAL A 144 -6.79 2.84 -10.37
N GLU A 145 -6.45 1.91 -11.28
CA GLU A 145 -5.51 0.82 -11.00
C GLU A 145 -4.14 1.36 -10.55
N GLU A 146 -3.56 2.30 -11.28
CA GLU A 146 -2.29 2.93 -10.92
C GLU A 146 -2.35 3.65 -9.56
N MET A 147 -3.44 4.41 -9.32
CA MET A 147 -3.60 5.18 -8.08
C MET A 147 -3.82 4.28 -6.87
N VAL A 148 -4.58 3.21 -7.02
CA VAL A 148 -4.82 2.21 -5.98
C VAL A 148 -3.52 1.49 -5.61
N SER A 149 -2.72 1.11 -6.60
CA SER A 149 -1.39 0.51 -6.37
C SER A 149 -0.47 1.49 -5.61
N GLU A 150 -0.38 2.75 -6.07
CA GLU A 150 0.43 3.79 -5.41
C GLU A 150 0.00 4.03 -3.96
N LEU A 151 -1.31 4.12 -3.71
CA LEU A 151 -1.84 4.31 -2.35
C LEU A 151 -1.53 3.13 -1.45
N SER A 152 -1.67 1.91 -1.96
CA SER A 152 -1.37 0.68 -1.20
C SER A 152 0.12 0.60 -0.84
N ASP A 153 1.01 0.98 -1.75
CA ASP A 153 2.45 1.04 -1.49
C ASP A 153 2.80 2.14 -0.47
N LYS A 154 2.18 3.32 -0.55
CA LYS A 154 2.36 4.40 0.44
C LYS A 154 1.95 3.96 1.85
N ILE A 155 0.81 3.25 1.96
CA ILE A 155 0.31 2.74 3.23
C ILE A 155 1.24 1.65 3.77
N PHE A 156 1.66 0.72 2.93
CA PHE A 156 2.62 -0.32 3.28
C PHE A 156 3.91 0.29 3.83
N ASN A 157 4.49 1.22 3.09
CA ASN A 157 5.73 1.88 3.49
C ASN A 157 5.58 2.63 4.81
N ARG A 158 4.48 3.34 5.02
CA ARG A 158 4.22 4.07 6.28
C ARG A 158 4.04 3.16 7.47
N ALA A 159 3.41 1.99 7.27
CA ALA A 159 3.08 1.08 8.36
C ALA A 159 4.24 0.14 8.73
N LEU A 160 4.99 -0.35 7.74
CA LEU A 160 5.89 -1.48 7.90
C LEU A 160 7.34 -1.19 7.48
N VAL A 161 7.60 -0.09 6.76
CA VAL A 161 8.96 0.32 6.39
C VAL A 161 9.31 1.53 7.26
N GLN A 162 10.00 1.29 8.38
CA GLN A 162 10.47 2.37 9.25
C GLN A 162 11.81 2.88 8.72
N TRP A 163 11.86 4.16 8.43
CA TRP A 163 13.10 4.92 8.15
C TRP A 163 13.50 5.69 9.39
#